data_0f6f42a0910a95534e917b27ad7c00dd
#
_entry.id   0f6f42a0910a95534e917b27ad7c00dd
#
_cell.length_a   1.000
_cell.length_b   1.000
_cell.length_c   1.000
_cell.angle_alpha   90.00
_cell.angle_beta   90.00
_cell.angle_gamma   90.00
#
_symmetry.space_group_name_H-M   'P 1'
#
loop_
_entity.id
_entity.type
_entity.pdbx_description
1 polymer ?
#
loop_
_entity_poly.entity_id
_entity_poly.type
_entity_poly.pdbx_seq_one_letter_code
_entity_poly.pdbx_strand_id
1 'polypeptide(L)'
;MSHLPNLGQPFKKKGGIEMKEKYDVIVIGMGPSSIFLAYELIQLGKNKRILLIEQGKRIENRNCPIEKIGKCTKCKPFCSITSGFSGAGAFSDGKLSLYNKEDETFHVGGNLHEYVGVQKTKELIDYADKIYLKYGADTKLEGIEYKDEVAQISKKAKKEGIDLISIPIRHLGTEKAHKIYKDLQDYLEENKIDMLFETIVDDLIIENNEIKGVKIKPSKEVENEEANTEMILAEKVVIAVGRKGANWLVDMCNKHNIKAKSGIVDIGIRYELPDSIMKDINKYMYEGKFVGRVGPYRDKVRTFCQNPSGFVSSEVYDKNLALVNGHSYKEKKSTNTNLAILVSHNFTYPFNKPIDYGRNVARNLNELGAGNILVQRLGDIYRGKRTWEEELKRNTVIPTLKSAVPGDITYAIGYRTMTDILEFIKSMDKIVEGFANPDNLLYAPEIKFYSNQLIINDNFETSVKGLYSIGDGGGMTRGLMMASASGIQMARNLN
;
A
#
# COMPACT_ATOMS: atom_id res chain seq x y z
N MET A 1 -6.26 27.83 -37.92
CA MET A 1 -5.18 28.60 -37.25
C MET A 1 -5.71 28.97 -35.89
N SER A 2 -5.49 28.12 -34.88
CA SER A 2 -5.94 28.29 -33.49
C SER A 2 -4.85 29.00 -32.70
N HIS A 3 -5.23 30.07 -32.05
CA HIS A 3 -4.36 30.93 -31.25
C HIS A 3 -3.66 30.17 -30.12
N LEU A 4 -2.35 30.02 -30.21
CA LEU A 4 -1.49 29.78 -29.07
C LEU A 4 -1.52 31.03 -28.18
N PRO A 5 -1.76 30.95 -26.88
CA PRO A 5 -1.70 32.09 -25.98
C PRO A 5 -0.24 32.57 -25.83
N ASN A 6 -0.10 33.87 -25.74
CA ASN A 6 1.11 34.67 -25.68
C ASN A 6 2.15 34.13 -24.66
N LEU A 7 3.25 33.61 -25.14
CA LEU A 7 4.46 33.25 -24.42
C LEU A 7 5.28 34.49 -24.09
N GLY A 8 4.95 35.18 -22.98
CA GLY A 8 5.64 36.43 -22.67
C GLY A 8 5.49 36.94 -21.25
N GLN A 9 5.55 36.05 -20.23
CA GLN A 9 5.85 36.52 -18.86
C GLN A 9 6.97 35.67 -18.25
N PRO A 10 7.96 36.29 -17.54
CA PRO A 10 9.03 35.52 -16.90
C PRO A 10 8.44 34.58 -15.85
N PHE A 11 8.89 33.32 -15.87
CA PHE A 11 8.45 32.29 -14.93
C PHE A 11 8.66 32.75 -13.50
N LYS A 12 7.60 32.82 -12.73
CA LYS A 12 7.62 33.18 -11.31
C LYS A 12 8.37 32.11 -10.52
N LYS A 13 9.24 32.53 -9.59
CA LYS A 13 9.76 31.64 -8.55
C LYS A 13 8.57 31.04 -7.79
N LYS A 14 8.45 29.72 -7.79
CA LYS A 14 7.41 28.99 -7.06
C LYS A 14 8.08 27.99 -6.13
N GLY A 15 7.75 28.03 -4.85
CA GLY A 15 8.39 27.16 -3.86
C GLY A 15 9.92 27.26 -3.75
N GLY A 16 10.50 28.43 -4.13
CA GLY A 16 11.96 28.64 -4.15
C GLY A 16 12.65 28.18 -5.45
N ILE A 17 11.93 27.59 -6.41
CA ILE A 17 12.45 27.07 -7.66
C ILE A 17 12.17 28.05 -8.79
N GLU A 18 13.17 28.27 -9.66
CA GLU A 18 12.99 28.97 -10.93
C GLU A 18 12.41 27.98 -11.95
N MET A 19 11.10 28.12 -12.21
CA MET A 19 10.38 27.21 -13.11
C MET A 19 10.90 27.35 -14.54
N LYS A 20 11.07 26.21 -15.21
CA LYS A 20 11.51 26.15 -16.63
C LYS A 20 10.29 26.08 -17.56
N GLU A 21 10.41 26.63 -18.74
CA GLU A 21 9.34 26.58 -19.75
C GLU A 21 8.91 25.16 -20.11
N LYS A 22 9.88 24.24 -20.17
CA LYS A 22 9.65 22.85 -20.52
C LYS A 22 10.63 21.95 -19.76
N TYR A 23 10.10 20.86 -19.24
CA TYR A 23 10.89 19.80 -18.63
C TYR A 23 11.04 18.62 -19.60
N ASP A 24 12.13 17.86 -19.46
CA ASP A 24 12.30 16.63 -20.20
C ASP A 24 11.45 15.52 -19.55
N VAL A 25 11.35 15.55 -18.22
CA VAL A 25 10.55 14.60 -17.43
C VAL A 25 9.84 15.30 -16.27
N ILE A 26 8.54 15.11 -16.17
CA ILE A 26 7.76 15.43 -14.95
C ILE A 26 7.39 14.12 -14.27
N VAL A 27 7.58 14.03 -12.95
CA VAL A 27 7.15 12.89 -12.13
C VAL A 27 6.09 13.35 -11.13
N ILE A 28 4.94 12.69 -11.13
CA ILE A 28 3.80 13.03 -10.28
C ILE A 28 3.83 12.17 -9.02
N GLY A 29 4.08 12.79 -7.86
CA GLY A 29 4.29 12.16 -6.56
C GLY A 29 5.77 12.04 -6.21
N MET A 30 6.12 12.10 -4.93
CA MET A 30 7.48 11.95 -4.42
C MET A 30 7.61 10.78 -3.43
N GLY A 31 7.03 9.63 -3.80
CA GLY A 31 7.24 8.37 -3.09
C GLY A 31 8.57 7.70 -3.45
N PRO A 32 8.87 6.52 -2.88
CA PRO A 32 10.12 5.79 -3.15
C PRO A 32 10.39 5.57 -4.64
N SER A 33 9.36 5.29 -5.45
CA SER A 33 9.53 5.11 -6.90
C SER A 33 10.08 6.36 -7.59
N SER A 34 9.58 7.54 -7.24
CA SER A 34 10.05 8.82 -7.82
C SER A 34 11.45 9.18 -7.32
N ILE A 35 11.72 8.96 -6.04
CA ILE A 35 13.03 9.23 -5.42
C ILE A 35 14.11 8.39 -6.09
N PHE A 36 13.87 7.08 -6.24
CA PHE A 36 14.83 6.17 -6.86
C PHE A 36 14.94 6.35 -8.37
N LEU A 37 13.89 6.81 -9.04
CA LEU A 37 13.95 7.24 -10.44
C LEU A 37 14.90 8.45 -10.59
N ALA A 38 14.72 9.49 -9.80
CA ALA A 38 15.56 10.68 -9.85
C ALA A 38 17.01 10.36 -9.45
N TYR A 39 17.20 9.56 -8.39
CA TYR A 39 18.52 9.09 -7.96
C TYR A 39 19.25 8.37 -9.11
N GLU A 40 18.61 7.41 -9.77
CA GLU A 40 19.22 6.64 -10.84
C GLU A 40 19.55 7.50 -12.07
N LEU A 41 18.69 8.46 -12.44
CA LEU A 41 18.99 9.42 -13.54
C LEU A 41 20.25 10.24 -13.26
N ILE A 42 20.47 10.63 -12.00
CA ILE A 42 21.70 11.30 -11.56
C ILE A 42 22.90 10.36 -11.73
N GLN A 43 22.80 9.10 -11.26
CA GLN A 43 23.88 8.11 -11.37
C GLN A 43 24.25 7.80 -12.83
N LEU A 44 23.28 7.84 -13.73
CA LEU A 44 23.48 7.66 -15.18
C LEU A 44 24.12 8.89 -15.86
N GLY A 45 24.37 9.98 -15.12
CA GLY A 45 24.97 11.21 -15.66
C GLY A 45 24.07 11.92 -16.67
N LYS A 46 22.76 11.73 -16.59
CA LYS A 46 21.83 12.33 -17.56
C LYS A 46 21.52 13.77 -17.19
N ASN A 47 21.94 14.70 -18.03
CA ASN A 47 21.66 16.12 -17.87
C ASN A 47 20.22 16.46 -18.33
N LYS A 48 19.21 15.82 -17.70
CA LYS A 48 17.79 16.05 -17.98
C LYS A 48 17.21 17.07 -17.02
N ARG A 49 16.30 17.90 -17.49
CA ARG A 49 15.50 18.81 -16.66
C ARG A 49 14.35 18.00 -16.08
N ILE A 50 14.44 17.69 -14.79
CA ILE A 50 13.48 16.84 -14.08
C ILE A 50 12.71 17.68 -13.08
N LEU A 51 11.39 17.56 -13.06
CA LEU A 51 10.52 18.13 -12.06
C LEU A 51 9.77 17.02 -11.33
N LEU A 52 9.89 16.98 -10.02
CA LEU A 52 9.04 16.17 -9.15
C LEU A 52 7.94 17.06 -8.57
N ILE A 53 6.68 16.58 -8.56
CA ILE A 53 5.53 17.33 -8.02
C ILE A 53 4.89 16.51 -6.91
N GLU A 54 4.73 17.11 -5.73
CA GLU A 54 4.17 16.46 -4.54
C GLU A 54 3.09 17.33 -3.89
N GLN A 55 1.96 16.71 -3.60
CA GLN A 55 0.83 17.37 -2.94
C GLN A 55 1.10 17.72 -1.48
N GLY A 56 1.97 17.00 -0.81
CA GLY A 56 2.32 17.22 0.59
C GLY A 56 3.60 18.02 0.77
N LYS A 57 4.14 17.96 1.97
CA LYS A 57 5.25 18.81 2.43
C LYS A 57 6.59 18.11 2.22
N ARG A 58 7.65 18.93 2.30
CA ARG A 58 9.03 18.48 2.49
C ARG A 58 9.13 17.61 3.74
N ILE A 59 10.09 16.69 3.78
CA ILE A 59 10.17 15.71 4.85
C ILE A 59 10.30 16.34 6.24
N GLU A 60 11.10 17.37 6.38
CA GLU A 60 11.33 18.09 7.63
C GLU A 60 10.08 18.81 8.18
N ASN A 61 9.11 19.09 7.30
CA ASN A 61 7.86 19.78 7.64
C ASN A 61 6.67 18.80 7.82
N ARG A 62 6.94 17.49 7.75
CA ARG A 62 5.93 16.45 7.94
C ARG A 62 5.84 16.05 9.41
N ASN A 63 4.84 16.54 10.09
CA ASN A 63 4.60 16.25 11.51
C ASN A 63 3.17 15.72 11.71
N CYS A 64 3.02 14.68 12.51
CA CYS A 64 1.70 14.20 12.93
C CYS A 64 1.44 14.58 14.38
N PRO A 65 0.38 15.34 14.68
CA PRO A 65 0.09 15.74 16.05
C PRO A 65 -0.42 14.60 16.95
N ILE A 66 -0.73 13.42 16.39
CA ILE A 66 -1.28 12.28 17.15
C ILE A 66 -0.37 11.83 18.29
N GLU A 67 0.96 11.92 18.12
CA GLU A 67 1.94 11.56 19.15
C GLU A 67 1.87 12.50 20.37
N LYS A 68 1.54 13.79 20.13
CA LYS A 68 1.47 14.82 21.19
C LYS A 68 0.10 14.88 21.87
N ILE A 69 -0.97 14.72 21.11
CA ILE A 69 -2.34 14.93 21.59
C ILE A 69 -3.18 13.65 21.69
N GLY A 70 -2.62 12.50 21.34
CA GLY A 70 -3.24 11.17 21.47
C GLY A 70 -4.39 10.88 20.51
N LYS A 71 -4.75 11.81 19.61
CA LYS A 71 -5.84 11.61 18.64
C LYS A 71 -5.53 12.24 17.28
N CYS A 72 -6.09 11.64 16.22
CA CYS A 72 -5.97 12.15 14.86
C CYS A 72 -6.76 13.45 14.68
N THR A 73 -6.12 14.49 14.13
CA THR A 73 -6.73 15.82 13.86
C THR A 73 -7.33 15.95 12.46
N LYS A 74 -7.29 14.88 11.64
CA LYS A 74 -7.76 14.89 10.24
C LYS A 74 -7.14 16.06 9.45
N CYS A 75 -5.81 16.07 9.39
CA CYS A 75 -5.02 17.14 8.75
C CYS A 75 -5.55 17.50 7.35
N LYS A 76 -5.63 18.80 7.08
CA LYS A 76 -6.01 19.36 5.78
C LYS A 76 -4.82 20.10 5.14
N PRO A 77 -4.72 20.18 3.82
CA PRO A 77 -5.55 19.46 2.83
C PRO A 77 -5.22 17.96 2.77
N PHE A 78 -4.02 17.54 3.18
CA PHE A 78 -3.55 16.16 3.14
C PHE A 78 -2.93 15.70 4.46
N CYS A 79 -3.04 14.39 4.73
CA CYS A 79 -2.44 13.78 5.91
C CYS A 79 -0.91 13.78 5.80
N SER A 80 -0.21 14.37 6.78
CA SER A 80 1.26 14.43 6.81
C SER A 80 1.96 13.07 6.90
N ILE A 81 1.27 11.99 7.36
CA ILE A 81 1.83 10.64 7.38
C ILE A 81 1.85 10.01 5.98
N THR A 82 0.81 10.27 5.16
CA THR A 82 0.65 9.58 3.88
C THR A 82 1.05 10.40 2.67
N SER A 83 1.18 11.72 2.81
CA SER A 83 1.50 12.66 1.73
C SER A 83 2.72 13.51 2.08
N GLY A 84 3.54 13.82 1.11
CA GLY A 84 4.81 14.53 1.22
C GLY A 84 5.99 13.69 0.74
N PHE A 85 7.20 14.24 0.81
CA PHE A 85 8.41 13.54 0.38
C PHE A 85 8.52 12.16 1.04
N SER A 86 8.85 11.14 0.29
CA SER A 86 8.84 9.71 0.62
C SER A 86 7.45 9.04 0.72
N GLY A 87 6.34 9.76 0.49
CA GLY A 87 5.00 9.19 0.65
C GLY A 87 4.79 8.65 2.07
N ALA A 88 4.20 7.46 2.22
CA ALA A 88 4.05 6.81 3.52
C ALA A 88 5.36 6.18 4.05
N GLY A 89 6.43 6.14 3.25
CA GLY A 89 7.66 5.42 3.56
C GLY A 89 8.37 5.90 4.82
N ALA A 90 8.48 7.21 5.04
CA ALA A 90 9.16 7.79 6.20
C ALA A 90 8.41 7.63 7.53
N PHE A 91 7.12 7.31 7.50
CA PHE A 91 6.27 7.17 8.68
C PHE A 91 5.69 5.76 8.84
N SER A 92 6.15 4.81 8.06
CA SER A 92 5.86 3.39 8.23
C SER A 92 6.94 2.72 9.06
N ASP A 93 6.72 1.47 9.44
CA ASP A 93 7.75 0.61 10.03
C ASP A 93 9.01 0.49 9.14
N GLY A 94 8.97 0.96 7.91
CA GLY A 94 10.10 0.92 6.99
C GLY A 94 10.50 -0.50 6.61
N LYS A 95 9.53 -1.38 6.36
CA LYS A 95 9.79 -2.76 5.93
C LYS A 95 10.28 -2.79 4.49
N LEU A 96 11.52 -3.16 4.29
CA LEU A 96 12.10 -3.47 2.99
C LEU A 96 12.03 -4.99 2.78
N SER A 97 11.01 -5.43 2.05
CA SER A 97 10.84 -6.85 1.70
C SER A 97 11.81 -7.20 0.58
N LEU A 98 12.74 -8.08 0.86
CA LEU A 98 13.66 -8.62 -0.13
C LEU A 98 13.06 -9.87 -0.78
N TYR A 99 13.86 -10.69 -1.39
CA TYR A 99 13.44 -12.01 -1.89
C TYR A 99 14.27 -13.11 -1.21
N ASN A 100 13.67 -14.29 -1.10
CA ASN A 100 14.41 -15.44 -0.61
C ASN A 100 15.28 -15.99 -1.75
N LYS A 101 16.61 -16.04 -1.54
CA LYS A 101 17.58 -16.52 -2.54
C LYS A 101 17.53 -18.04 -2.74
N GLU A 102 17.04 -18.75 -1.74
CA GLU A 102 16.99 -20.22 -1.69
C GLU A 102 15.62 -20.77 -2.13
N ASP A 103 14.61 -19.90 -2.33
CA ASP A 103 13.28 -20.32 -2.72
C ASP A 103 13.23 -20.50 -4.26
N GLU A 104 12.71 -21.64 -4.70
CA GLU A 104 12.46 -21.91 -6.13
C GLU A 104 11.37 -20.96 -6.67
N THR A 105 10.48 -20.53 -5.80
CA THR A 105 9.40 -19.58 -6.14
C THR A 105 9.80 -18.16 -5.78
N PHE A 106 9.69 -17.27 -6.76
CA PHE A 106 9.98 -15.85 -6.57
C PHE A 106 8.77 -15.10 -6.03
N HIS A 107 8.83 -14.74 -4.75
CA HIS A 107 7.76 -14.00 -4.08
C HIS A 107 8.19 -12.57 -3.79
N VAL A 108 7.50 -11.59 -4.38
CA VAL A 108 7.70 -10.16 -4.16
C VAL A 108 6.38 -9.40 -4.12
N GLY A 109 6.42 -8.13 -3.73
CA GLY A 109 5.25 -7.25 -3.73
C GLY A 109 4.89 -6.73 -5.11
N GLY A 110 3.75 -7.11 -5.65
CA GLY A 110 3.30 -6.69 -6.98
C GLY A 110 3.80 -7.61 -8.09
N ASN A 111 3.81 -7.10 -9.32
CA ASN A 111 4.07 -7.87 -10.54
C ASN A 111 5.14 -7.25 -11.47
N LEU A 112 6.07 -6.46 -10.94
CA LEU A 112 7.18 -5.89 -11.72
C LEU A 112 7.93 -6.93 -12.54
N HIS A 113 8.10 -8.15 -11.98
CA HIS A 113 8.78 -9.27 -12.63
C HIS A 113 8.08 -9.79 -13.90
N GLU A 114 6.79 -9.51 -14.08
CA GLU A 114 6.06 -9.84 -15.30
C GLU A 114 6.48 -8.95 -16.49
N TYR A 115 6.96 -7.73 -16.21
CA TYR A 115 7.41 -6.76 -17.22
C TYR A 115 8.90 -6.87 -17.53
N VAL A 116 9.74 -7.09 -16.50
CA VAL A 116 11.20 -7.03 -16.68
C VAL A 116 11.90 -8.37 -16.50
N GLY A 117 11.15 -9.42 -16.15
CA GLY A 117 11.67 -10.75 -15.83
C GLY A 117 12.15 -10.87 -14.38
N VAL A 118 12.18 -12.10 -13.88
CA VAL A 118 12.54 -12.43 -12.50
C VAL A 118 13.98 -12.04 -12.18
N GLN A 119 14.93 -12.42 -13.04
CA GLN A 119 16.36 -12.14 -12.80
C GLN A 119 16.65 -10.65 -12.70
N LYS A 120 16.07 -9.87 -13.60
CA LYS A 120 16.22 -8.41 -13.58
C LYS A 120 15.59 -7.78 -12.34
N THR A 121 14.44 -8.30 -11.90
CA THR A 121 13.80 -7.84 -10.66
C THR A 121 14.68 -8.11 -9.45
N LYS A 122 15.34 -9.28 -9.34
CA LYS A 122 16.31 -9.58 -8.28
C LYS A 122 17.46 -8.58 -8.27
N GLU A 123 18.06 -8.30 -9.42
CA GLU A 123 19.14 -7.31 -9.57
C GLU A 123 18.70 -5.90 -9.12
N LEU A 124 17.48 -5.49 -9.46
CA LEU A 124 16.93 -4.21 -9.06
C LEU A 124 16.67 -4.12 -7.55
N ILE A 125 16.20 -5.19 -6.93
CA ILE A 125 16.02 -5.28 -5.47
C ILE A 125 17.38 -5.18 -4.78
N ASP A 126 18.37 -5.95 -5.21
CA ASP A 126 19.73 -5.94 -4.62
C ASP A 126 20.38 -4.55 -4.77
N TYR A 127 20.16 -3.88 -5.89
CA TYR A 127 20.67 -2.54 -6.12
C TYR A 127 19.96 -1.49 -5.25
N ALA A 128 18.64 -1.55 -5.15
CA ALA A 128 17.88 -0.68 -4.27
C ALA A 128 18.26 -0.88 -2.79
N ASP A 129 18.47 -2.13 -2.35
CA ASP A 129 18.92 -2.45 -0.98
C ASP A 129 20.29 -1.84 -0.69
N LYS A 130 21.24 -1.90 -1.64
CA LYS A 130 22.56 -1.25 -1.51
C LYS A 130 22.44 0.27 -1.33
N ILE A 131 21.48 0.91 -2.02
CA ILE A 131 21.21 2.35 -1.84
C ILE A 131 20.69 2.61 -0.43
N TYR A 132 19.72 1.85 0.06
CA TYR A 132 19.23 2.00 1.43
C TYR A 132 20.34 1.80 2.47
N LEU A 133 21.21 0.80 2.29
CA LEU A 133 22.38 0.56 3.14
C LEU A 133 23.36 1.74 3.11
N LYS A 134 23.63 2.31 1.93
CA LYS A 134 24.50 3.49 1.78
C LYS A 134 23.98 4.69 2.58
N TYR A 135 22.66 4.84 2.68
CA TYR A 135 22.01 5.92 3.44
C TYR A 135 21.68 5.55 4.90
N GLY A 136 22.21 4.45 5.42
CA GLY A 136 22.20 4.13 6.85
C GLY A 136 21.15 3.10 7.29
N ALA A 137 20.60 2.33 6.37
CA ALA A 137 19.78 1.17 6.73
C ALA A 137 20.62 0.12 7.49
N ASP A 138 19.99 -0.59 8.43
CA ASP A 138 20.67 -1.65 9.18
C ASP A 138 21.03 -2.84 8.28
N THR A 139 22.19 -3.45 8.55
CA THR A 139 22.62 -4.66 7.83
C THR A 139 21.82 -5.90 8.23
N LYS A 140 21.18 -5.88 9.42
CA LYS A 140 20.42 -7.00 9.94
C LYS A 140 19.21 -7.31 9.02
N LEU A 141 18.99 -8.60 8.77
CA LEU A 141 17.79 -9.13 8.11
C LEU A 141 17.01 -9.96 9.11
N GLU A 142 15.71 -9.73 9.14
CA GLU A 142 14.76 -10.55 9.90
C GLU A 142 14.22 -11.69 9.01
N GLY A 143 13.87 -12.83 9.64
CA GLY A 143 13.23 -13.94 8.94
C GLY A 143 14.19 -14.90 8.23
N ILE A 144 15.50 -14.87 8.55
CA ILE A 144 16.52 -15.77 7.97
C ILE A 144 17.17 -16.71 9.00
N GLU A 145 16.86 -16.54 10.29
CA GLU A 145 17.57 -17.24 11.38
C GLU A 145 17.08 -18.69 11.61
N TYR A 146 15.81 -18.99 11.33
CA TYR A 146 15.11 -20.22 11.67
C TYR A 146 14.68 -21.02 10.43
N LYS A 147 15.65 -21.29 9.53
CA LYS A 147 15.34 -21.90 8.22
C LYS A 147 14.71 -23.28 8.33
N ASP A 148 15.21 -24.13 9.22
CA ASP A 148 14.72 -25.50 9.36
C ASP A 148 13.29 -25.53 9.94
N GLU A 149 13.00 -24.70 10.94
CA GLU A 149 11.69 -24.57 11.54
C GLU A 149 10.69 -24.01 10.55
N VAL A 150 11.06 -22.98 9.81
CA VAL A 150 10.23 -22.39 8.73
C VAL A 150 9.97 -23.42 7.64
N ALA A 151 10.97 -24.22 7.24
CA ALA A 151 10.80 -25.29 6.25
C ALA A 151 9.83 -26.38 6.75
N GLN A 152 9.88 -26.75 8.05
CA GLN A 152 8.91 -27.68 8.63
C GLN A 152 7.49 -27.15 8.62
N ILE A 153 7.30 -25.87 8.98
CA ILE A 153 5.99 -25.20 8.93
C ILE A 153 5.50 -25.12 7.47
N SER A 154 6.38 -24.75 6.54
CA SER A 154 6.05 -24.72 5.11
C SER A 154 5.60 -26.10 4.58
N LYS A 155 6.28 -27.18 5.00
CA LYS A 155 5.88 -28.54 4.65
C LYS A 155 4.52 -28.92 5.19
N LYS A 156 4.19 -28.51 6.44
CA LYS A 156 2.84 -28.73 7.00
C LYS A 156 1.79 -27.92 6.23
N ALA A 157 2.09 -26.66 5.92
CA ALA A 157 1.20 -25.78 5.16
C ALA A 157 0.89 -26.34 3.76
N LYS A 158 1.92 -26.79 3.03
CA LYS A 158 1.74 -27.39 1.71
C LYS A 158 0.83 -28.62 1.69
N LYS A 159 0.83 -29.43 2.74
CA LYS A 159 -0.10 -30.57 2.88
C LYS A 159 -1.56 -30.14 2.92
N GLU A 160 -1.82 -28.95 3.46
CA GLU A 160 -3.17 -28.37 3.57
C GLU A 160 -3.51 -27.45 2.36
N GLY A 161 -2.71 -27.41 1.32
CA GLY A 161 -2.92 -26.55 0.14
C GLY A 161 -2.65 -25.07 0.41
N ILE A 162 -1.82 -24.80 1.40
CA ILE A 162 -1.42 -23.45 1.81
C ILE A 162 0.09 -23.29 1.58
N ASP A 163 0.48 -22.21 0.92
CA ASP A 163 1.87 -21.81 0.78
C ASP A 163 2.26 -20.86 1.93
N LEU A 164 3.39 -21.14 2.57
CA LEU A 164 4.02 -20.20 3.49
C LEU A 164 5.04 -19.38 2.73
N ILE A 165 4.80 -18.08 2.66
CA ILE A 165 5.72 -17.11 2.10
C ILE A 165 6.50 -16.47 3.24
N SER A 166 7.77 -16.83 3.36
CA SER A 166 8.72 -16.20 4.27
C SER A 166 9.73 -15.41 3.45
N ILE A 167 9.70 -14.10 3.57
CA ILE A 167 10.57 -13.20 2.83
C ILE A 167 11.49 -12.50 3.82
N PRO A 168 12.81 -12.46 3.56
CA PRO A 168 13.73 -11.65 4.36
C PRO A 168 13.31 -10.20 4.37
N ILE A 169 13.29 -9.60 5.54
CA ILE A 169 12.88 -8.20 5.73
C ILE A 169 14.04 -7.42 6.38
N ARG A 170 14.40 -6.30 5.77
CA ARG A 170 15.21 -5.27 6.43
C ARG A 170 14.27 -4.26 7.05
N HIS A 171 14.35 -4.10 8.34
CA HIS A 171 13.49 -3.21 9.09
C HIS A 171 14.23 -1.88 9.36
N LEU A 172 13.75 -0.78 8.79
CA LEU A 172 14.37 0.53 8.99
C LEU A 172 13.99 1.15 10.35
N GLY A 173 12.77 0.93 10.80
CA GLY A 173 12.19 1.70 11.90
C GLY A 173 11.85 3.15 11.47
N THR A 174 10.89 3.75 12.15
CA THR A 174 10.36 5.07 11.74
C THR A 174 11.39 6.17 11.78
N GLU A 175 12.21 6.24 12.84
CA GLU A 175 13.23 7.31 13.00
C GLU A 175 14.33 7.22 11.94
N LYS A 176 14.86 6.02 11.69
CA LYS A 176 15.87 5.81 10.64
C LYS A 176 15.29 6.03 9.24
N ALA A 177 14.07 5.57 8.98
CA ALA A 177 13.42 5.78 7.71
C ALA A 177 13.31 7.29 7.41
N HIS A 178 12.91 8.08 8.40
CA HIS A 178 12.83 9.54 8.25
C HIS A 178 14.21 10.14 7.90
N LYS A 179 15.27 9.74 8.60
CA LYS A 179 16.63 10.21 8.34
C LYS A 179 17.13 9.82 6.94
N ILE A 180 16.96 8.55 6.55
CA ILE A 180 17.38 8.04 5.23
C ILE A 180 16.70 8.84 4.11
N TYR A 181 15.40 9.09 4.22
CA TYR A 181 14.66 9.87 3.22
C TYR A 181 15.03 11.36 3.26
N LYS A 182 15.39 11.91 4.43
CA LYS A 182 15.93 13.28 4.50
C LYS A 182 17.25 13.39 3.74
N ASP A 183 18.18 12.48 3.99
CA ASP A 183 19.46 12.47 3.31
C ASP A 183 19.30 12.26 1.78
N LEU A 184 18.31 11.47 1.36
CA LEU A 184 17.96 11.31 -0.07
C LEU A 184 17.33 12.59 -0.65
N GLN A 185 16.46 13.31 0.10
CA GLN A 185 15.93 14.59 -0.36
C GLN A 185 17.05 15.59 -0.60
N ASP A 186 17.98 15.72 0.36
CA ASP A 186 19.12 16.63 0.26
C ASP A 186 20.00 16.27 -0.93
N TYR A 187 20.28 14.99 -1.13
CA TYR A 187 21.05 14.52 -2.29
C TYR A 187 20.39 14.91 -3.64
N LEU A 188 19.07 14.80 -3.76
CA LEU A 188 18.36 15.21 -4.97
C LEU A 188 18.45 16.72 -5.20
N GLU A 189 18.34 17.53 -4.14
CA GLU A 189 18.46 18.99 -4.19
C GLU A 189 19.86 19.44 -4.60
N GLU A 190 20.90 18.85 -3.99
CA GLU A 190 22.29 19.13 -4.34
C GLU A 190 22.60 18.82 -5.82
N ASN A 191 21.93 17.81 -6.38
CA ASN A 191 22.03 17.44 -7.79
C ASN A 191 21.02 18.15 -8.71
N LYS A 192 20.42 19.26 -8.23
CA LYS A 192 19.57 20.16 -9.01
C LYS A 192 18.32 19.53 -9.62
N ILE A 193 17.73 18.56 -8.91
CA ILE A 193 16.40 18.05 -9.22
C ILE A 193 15.37 19.09 -8.72
N ASP A 194 14.55 19.59 -9.63
CA ASP A 194 13.48 20.53 -9.26
C ASP A 194 12.37 19.78 -8.51
N MET A 195 12.01 20.22 -7.29
CA MET A 195 10.99 19.58 -6.45
C MET A 195 9.93 20.60 -6.02
N LEU A 196 8.70 20.43 -6.50
CA LEU A 196 7.58 21.31 -6.21
C LEU A 196 6.65 20.67 -5.19
N PHE A 197 6.64 21.19 -3.98
CA PHE A 197 5.83 20.71 -2.86
C PHE A 197 4.51 21.48 -2.71
N GLU A 198 3.60 20.94 -1.91
CA GLU A 198 2.28 21.51 -1.63
C GLU A 198 1.52 21.91 -2.91
N THR A 199 1.73 21.10 -3.96
CA THR A 199 1.18 21.31 -5.30
C THR A 199 0.57 20.00 -5.80
N ILE A 200 -0.67 20.07 -6.29
CA ILE A 200 -1.34 18.94 -6.94
C ILE A 200 -1.27 19.08 -8.45
N VAL A 201 -1.18 17.94 -9.11
CA VAL A 201 -1.50 17.84 -10.53
C VAL A 201 -3.00 17.67 -10.64
N ASP A 202 -3.65 18.68 -11.18
CA ASP A 202 -5.10 18.72 -11.36
C ASP A 202 -5.52 17.96 -12.61
N ASP A 203 -4.75 18.08 -13.69
CA ASP A 203 -5.05 17.45 -14.98
C ASP A 203 -3.80 17.11 -15.78
N LEU A 204 -3.95 16.20 -16.74
CA LEU A 204 -2.96 15.89 -17.77
C LEU A 204 -3.24 16.68 -19.04
N ILE A 205 -2.22 17.16 -19.72
CA ILE A 205 -2.34 17.82 -21.03
C ILE A 205 -1.99 16.77 -22.09
N ILE A 206 -3.02 16.25 -22.76
CA ILE A 206 -2.87 15.21 -23.80
C ILE A 206 -3.43 15.75 -25.11
N GLU A 207 -2.62 15.69 -26.16
CA GLU A 207 -2.99 16.09 -27.51
C GLU A 207 -2.61 14.98 -28.49
N ASN A 208 -3.53 14.60 -29.35
CA ASN A 208 -3.32 13.54 -30.35
C ASN A 208 -2.76 12.23 -29.75
N ASN A 209 -3.28 11.82 -28.58
CA ASN A 209 -2.83 10.65 -27.82
C ASN A 209 -1.35 10.71 -27.39
N GLU A 210 -0.81 11.89 -27.19
CA GLU A 210 0.54 12.14 -26.71
C GLU A 210 0.51 13.14 -25.56
N ILE A 211 1.26 12.86 -24.48
CA ILE A 211 1.41 13.77 -23.35
C ILE A 211 2.18 15.02 -23.75
N LYS A 212 1.72 16.19 -23.30
CA LYS A 212 2.41 17.48 -23.53
C LYS A 212 2.81 18.16 -22.22
N GLY A 213 2.26 17.73 -21.10
CA GLY A 213 2.53 18.29 -19.79
C GLY A 213 1.42 18.04 -18.78
N VAL A 214 1.37 18.89 -17.76
CA VAL A 214 0.40 18.80 -16.66
C VAL A 214 -0.17 20.18 -16.33
N LYS A 215 -1.39 20.17 -15.75
CA LYS A 215 -1.98 21.35 -15.09
C LYS A 215 -1.83 21.18 -13.59
N ILE A 216 -1.36 22.21 -12.92
CA ILE A 216 -1.12 22.22 -11.49
C ILE A 216 -1.91 23.32 -10.78
N LYS A 217 -2.20 23.08 -9.48
CA LYS A 217 -2.71 24.10 -8.57
C LYS A 217 -2.18 23.88 -7.15
N PRO A 218 -2.21 24.91 -6.27
CA PRO A 218 -1.80 24.75 -4.87
C PRO A 218 -2.64 23.69 -4.14
N SER A 219 -2.02 22.87 -3.31
CA SER A 219 -2.71 21.81 -2.56
C SER A 219 -3.85 22.30 -1.66
N LYS A 220 -3.71 23.51 -1.10
CA LYS A 220 -4.77 24.16 -0.30
C LYS A 220 -6.07 24.42 -1.10
N GLU A 221 -5.98 24.42 -2.41
CA GLU A 221 -7.10 24.68 -3.32
C GLU A 221 -7.65 23.39 -3.93
N VAL A 222 -7.34 22.22 -3.38
CA VAL A 222 -7.76 20.92 -3.92
C VAL A 222 -9.29 20.79 -4.03
N GLU A 223 -10.05 21.38 -3.10
CA GLU A 223 -11.52 21.35 -3.10
C GLU A 223 -12.13 22.53 -3.92
N ASN A 224 -11.32 23.44 -4.46
CA ASN A 224 -11.77 24.57 -5.28
C ASN A 224 -11.67 24.21 -6.78
N GLU A 225 -12.81 23.94 -7.40
CA GLU A 225 -12.91 23.63 -8.82
C GLU A 225 -12.64 24.84 -9.73
N GLU A 226 -12.86 26.05 -9.23
CA GLU A 226 -12.63 27.31 -9.94
C GLU A 226 -11.21 27.86 -9.76
N ALA A 227 -10.34 27.15 -9.03
CA ALA A 227 -8.97 27.58 -8.80
C ALA A 227 -8.21 27.68 -10.13
N ASN A 228 -7.47 28.77 -10.30
CA ASN A 228 -6.60 28.95 -11.46
C ASN A 228 -5.53 27.84 -11.51
N THR A 229 -5.47 27.14 -12.63
CA THR A 229 -4.44 26.14 -12.90
C THR A 229 -3.32 26.75 -13.74
N GLU A 230 -2.10 26.34 -13.46
CA GLU A 230 -0.92 26.67 -14.27
C GLU A 230 -0.51 25.45 -15.09
N MET A 231 -0.05 25.67 -16.31
CA MET A 231 0.44 24.61 -17.20
C MET A 231 1.97 24.50 -17.12
N ILE A 232 2.46 23.27 -17.04
CA ILE A 232 3.89 22.96 -17.15
C ILE A 232 4.05 21.95 -18.28
N LEU A 233 4.85 22.30 -19.28
CA LEU A 233 5.10 21.44 -20.42
C LEU A 233 6.18 20.40 -20.12
N ALA A 234 6.03 19.21 -20.69
CA ALA A 234 7.02 18.13 -20.60
C ALA A 234 6.98 17.23 -21.82
N GLU A 235 8.13 16.60 -22.11
CA GLU A 235 8.20 15.56 -23.14
C GLU A 235 7.68 14.22 -22.65
N LYS A 236 7.93 13.92 -21.37
CA LYS A 236 7.53 12.69 -20.70
C LYS A 236 6.93 13.00 -19.34
N VAL A 237 5.88 12.28 -18.98
CA VAL A 237 5.26 12.37 -17.66
C VAL A 237 5.20 10.96 -17.04
N VAL A 238 5.66 10.83 -15.82
CA VAL A 238 5.66 9.57 -15.06
C VAL A 238 4.69 9.69 -13.90
N ILE A 239 3.65 8.85 -13.89
CA ILE A 239 2.67 8.76 -12.81
C ILE A 239 3.26 7.87 -11.71
N ALA A 240 3.49 8.43 -10.53
CA ALA A 240 4.06 7.75 -9.36
C ALA A 240 3.32 8.10 -8.06
N VAL A 241 2.00 8.26 -8.14
CA VAL A 241 1.14 8.84 -7.10
C VAL A 241 0.90 7.96 -5.87
N GLY A 242 1.36 6.73 -5.86
CA GLY A 242 1.13 5.79 -4.77
C GLY A 242 -0.37 5.48 -4.56
N ARG A 243 -0.68 4.74 -3.49
CA ARG A 243 -2.09 4.33 -3.20
C ARG A 243 -3.00 5.49 -2.86
N LYS A 244 -2.46 6.57 -2.28
CA LYS A 244 -3.24 7.75 -1.92
C LYS A 244 -3.77 8.50 -3.16
N GLY A 245 -3.04 8.46 -4.25
CA GLY A 245 -3.45 9.06 -5.53
C GLY A 245 -4.29 8.15 -6.42
N ALA A 246 -4.72 6.97 -5.93
CA ALA A 246 -5.44 6.00 -6.75
C ALA A 246 -6.77 6.53 -7.30
N ASN A 247 -7.52 7.31 -6.53
CA ASN A 247 -8.77 7.91 -7.00
C ASN A 247 -8.50 8.94 -8.11
N TRP A 248 -7.54 9.84 -7.91
CA TRP A 248 -7.12 10.78 -8.94
C TRP A 248 -6.71 10.06 -10.25
N LEU A 249 -6.00 8.94 -10.12
CA LEU A 249 -5.60 8.15 -11.30
C LEU A 249 -6.79 7.55 -12.02
N VAL A 250 -7.81 7.07 -11.31
CA VAL A 250 -9.05 6.57 -11.91
C VAL A 250 -9.77 7.69 -12.66
N ASP A 251 -9.84 8.89 -12.08
CA ASP A 251 -10.45 10.06 -12.72
C ASP A 251 -9.71 10.46 -13.99
N MET A 252 -8.36 10.46 -13.97
CA MET A 252 -7.54 10.72 -15.15
C MET A 252 -7.72 9.65 -16.24
N CYS A 253 -7.80 8.37 -15.84
CA CYS A 253 -8.07 7.27 -16.79
C CYS A 253 -9.42 7.45 -17.48
N ASN A 254 -10.45 7.78 -16.74
CA ASN A 254 -11.79 7.99 -17.28
C ASN A 254 -11.84 9.25 -18.19
N LYS A 255 -11.25 10.35 -17.75
CA LYS A 255 -11.25 11.64 -18.46
C LYS A 255 -10.49 11.56 -19.78
N HIS A 256 -9.36 10.90 -19.81
CA HIS A 256 -8.45 10.85 -20.96
C HIS A 256 -8.44 9.51 -21.70
N ASN A 257 -9.37 8.60 -21.37
CA ASN A 257 -9.47 7.26 -21.96
C ASN A 257 -8.15 6.44 -21.87
N ILE A 258 -7.42 6.59 -20.76
CA ILE A 258 -6.20 5.83 -20.53
C ILE A 258 -6.60 4.40 -20.15
N LYS A 259 -6.06 3.42 -20.86
CA LYS A 259 -6.44 2.01 -20.67
C LYS A 259 -5.99 1.51 -19.29
N ALA A 260 -6.93 0.95 -18.53
CA ALA A 260 -6.68 0.34 -17.23
C ALA A 260 -7.53 -0.94 -17.07
N LYS A 261 -7.02 -1.88 -16.30
CA LYS A 261 -7.79 -3.04 -15.82
C LYS A 261 -8.39 -2.69 -14.46
N SER A 262 -9.62 -3.13 -14.22
CA SER A 262 -10.21 -3.03 -12.88
C SER A 262 -9.30 -3.70 -11.87
N GLY A 263 -9.06 -3.02 -10.75
CA GLY A 263 -8.32 -3.59 -9.64
C GLY A 263 -9.06 -4.77 -9.01
N ILE A 264 -8.36 -5.49 -8.17
CA ILE A 264 -8.95 -6.45 -7.24
C ILE A 264 -9.34 -5.74 -5.95
N VAL A 265 -10.30 -6.31 -5.22
CA VAL A 265 -10.55 -5.95 -3.83
C VAL A 265 -10.34 -7.18 -2.95
N ASP A 266 -9.60 -7.02 -1.88
CA ASP A 266 -9.53 -8.05 -0.85
C ASP A 266 -10.51 -7.70 0.26
N ILE A 267 -11.40 -8.62 0.56
CA ILE A 267 -12.42 -8.47 1.61
C ILE A 267 -12.21 -9.58 2.64
N GLY A 268 -12.27 -9.26 3.91
CA GLY A 268 -12.11 -10.25 4.95
C GLY A 268 -12.30 -9.67 6.34
N ILE A 269 -11.57 -10.25 7.26
CA ILE A 269 -11.68 -10.01 8.70
C ILE A 269 -10.30 -9.76 9.31
N ARG A 270 -10.29 -9.08 10.47
CA ARG A 270 -9.18 -9.13 11.42
C ARG A 270 -9.47 -10.26 12.39
N TYR A 271 -8.51 -11.15 12.53
CA TYR A 271 -8.60 -12.32 13.39
C TYR A 271 -7.73 -12.13 14.61
N GLU A 272 -8.28 -12.32 15.80
CA GLU A 272 -7.58 -12.14 17.06
C GLU A 272 -7.62 -13.44 17.86
N LEU A 273 -6.45 -13.88 18.32
CA LEU A 273 -6.26 -15.13 19.06
C LEU A 273 -5.12 -14.98 20.07
N PRO A 274 -5.00 -15.87 21.09
CA PRO A 274 -3.94 -15.80 22.08
C PRO A 274 -2.53 -15.86 21.47
N ASP A 275 -1.59 -15.09 21.99
CA ASP A 275 -0.18 -15.13 21.59
C ASP A 275 0.43 -16.53 21.73
N SER A 276 -0.02 -17.31 22.71
CA SER A 276 0.44 -18.69 22.96
C SER A 276 0.23 -19.61 21.76
N ILE A 277 -0.85 -19.43 21.00
CA ILE A 277 -1.16 -20.20 19.78
C ILE A 277 -0.18 -19.82 18.66
N MET A 278 0.16 -18.55 18.52
CA MET A 278 1.02 -18.05 17.47
C MET A 278 2.50 -17.99 17.87
N LYS A 279 2.86 -18.50 19.04
CA LYS A 279 4.20 -18.36 19.65
C LYS A 279 5.34 -18.77 18.71
N ASP A 280 5.23 -19.93 18.09
CA ASP A 280 6.28 -20.46 17.21
C ASP A 280 6.34 -19.67 15.90
N ILE A 281 5.18 -19.34 15.33
CA ILE A 281 5.13 -18.49 14.12
C ILE A 281 5.77 -17.13 14.40
N ASN A 282 5.39 -16.49 15.51
CA ASN A 282 5.91 -15.19 15.93
C ASN A 282 7.40 -15.21 16.23
N LYS A 283 7.93 -16.34 16.72
CA LYS A 283 9.35 -16.53 17.01
C LYS A 283 10.18 -16.75 15.77
N TYR A 284 9.72 -17.58 14.84
CA TYR A 284 10.52 -18.00 13.70
C TYR A 284 10.41 -17.07 12.50
N MET A 285 9.35 -16.26 12.42
CA MET A 285 9.10 -15.36 11.30
C MET A 285 8.66 -13.99 11.78
N TYR A 286 9.28 -12.95 11.25
CA TYR A 286 8.83 -11.58 11.51
C TYR A 286 7.41 -11.33 10.98
N GLU A 287 7.10 -11.85 9.80
CA GLU A 287 5.77 -11.81 9.17
C GLU A 287 5.57 -13.09 8.35
N GLY A 288 4.94 -14.10 8.95
CA GLY A 288 4.55 -15.32 8.26
C GLY A 288 3.31 -15.06 7.41
N LYS A 289 3.44 -15.15 6.09
CA LYS A 289 2.33 -14.95 5.17
C LYS A 289 1.87 -16.28 4.60
N PHE A 290 0.71 -16.72 5.04
CA PHE A 290 0.05 -17.92 4.54
C PHE A 290 -0.90 -17.57 3.40
N VAL A 291 -0.81 -18.29 2.29
CA VAL A 291 -1.63 -18.07 1.09
C VAL A 291 -2.17 -19.42 0.63
N GLY A 292 -3.49 -19.55 0.50
CA GLY A 292 -4.12 -20.80 0.08
C GLY A 292 -5.29 -20.59 -0.88
N ARG A 293 -5.67 -21.68 -1.54
CA ARG A 293 -6.90 -21.81 -2.33
C ARG A 293 -7.64 -23.05 -1.85
N VAL A 294 -8.15 -22.94 -0.63
CA VAL A 294 -8.80 -24.04 0.11
C VAL A 294 -10.32 -23.92 0.02
N GLY A 295 -11.03 -24.97 0.41
CA GLY A 295 -12.49 -25.00 0.38
C GLY A 295 -13.11 -25.13 -1.01
N PRO A 296 -14.45 -25.03 -1.09
CA PRO A 296 -15.20 -25.34 -2.32
C PRO A 296 -15.03 -24.30 -3.45
N TYR A 297 -14.85 -23.04 -3.10
CA TYR A 297 -14.75 -21.95 -4.08
C TYR A 297 -13.34 -21.72 -4.60
N ARG A 298 -12.33 -22.12 -3.81
CA ARG A 298 -10.90 -21.99 -4.16
C ARG A 298 -10.47 -20.58 -4.53
N ASP A 299 -11.12 -19.58 -3.94
CA ASP A 299 -10.65 -18.20 -4.03
C ASP A 299 -9.32 -18.06 -3.29
N LYS A 300 -8.52 -17.09 -3.68
CA LYS A 300 -7.24 -16.84 -3.03
C LYS A 300 -7.48 -16.22 -1.66
N VAL A 301 -7.18 -16.96 -0.60
CA VAL A 301 -7.18 -16.48 0.78
C VAL A 301 -5.75 -16.30 1.26
N ARG A 302 -5.50 -15.25 2.03
CA ARG A 302 -4.19 -15.00 2.60
C ARG A 302 -4.25 -14.33 3.95
N THR A 303 -3.25 -14.61 4.80
CA THR A 303 -2.97 -13.78 5.96
C THR A 303 -2.27 -12.50 5.54
N PHE A 304 -2.45 -11.45 6.33
CA PHE A 304 -1.81 -10.15 6.10
C PHE A 304 -1.64 -9.38 7.40
N CYS A 305 -0.55 -8.60 7.51
CA CYS A 305 -0.30 -7.70 8.63
C CYS A 305 -0.48 -8.37 10.00
N GLN A 306 0.38 -9.35 10.31
CA GLN A 306 0.44 -10.02 11.59
C GLN A 306 1.05 -9.09 12.65
N ASN A 307 0.39 -9.00 13.81
CA ASN A 307 0.79 -8.14 14.92
C ASN A 307 0.88 -8.97 16.21
N PRO A 308 2.05 -9.52 16.52
CA PRO A 308 2.29 -10.23 17.77
C PRO A 308 2.13 -9.30 18.98
N SER A 309 1.45 -9.77 20.03
CA SER A 309 1.11 -8.98 21.23
C SER A 309 0.52 -7.60 20.89
N GLY A 310 -0.20 -7.54 19.78
CA GLY A 310 -0.72 -6.29 19.20
C GLY A 310 -2.16 -6.01 19.59
N PHE A 311 -2.69 -4.93 19.05
CA PHE A 311 -4.05 -4.46 19.31
C PHE A 311 -4.83 -4.39 17.99
N VAL A 312 -6.07 -4.81 18.01
CA VAL A 312 -7.01 -4.51 16.93
C VAL A 312 -7.38 -3.04 17.00
N SER A 313 -7.41 -2.36 15.89
CA SER A 313 -7.69 -0.93 15.78
C SER A 313 -8.76 -0.65 14.73
N SER A 314 -9.45 0.46 14.86
CA SER A 314 -10.38 0.98 13.85
C SER A 314 -9.76 2.18 13.16
N GLU A 315 -9.89 2.26 11.85
CA GLU A 315 -9.53 3.42 11.03
C GLU A 315 -10.76 3.92 10.27
N VAL A 316 -10.85 5.22 10.09
CA VAL A 316 -11.89 5.83 9.26
C VAL A 316 -11.34 5.97 7.84
N TYR A 317 -11.96 5.26 6.91
CA TYR A 317 -11.68 5.33 5.48
C TYR A 317 -12.82 6.08 4.80
N ASP A 318 -12.52 7.00 3.91
CA ASP A 318 -13.52 7.94 3.35
C ASP A 318 -14.44 8.54 4.45
N LYS A 319 -15.13 9.60 4.20
CA LYS A 319 -15.77 10.48 5.20
C LYS A 319 -16.48 9.80 6.40
N ASN A 320 -16.92 8.52 6.31
CA ASN A 320 -17.67 7.83 7.38
C ASN A 320 -17.56 6.30 7.37
N LEU A 321 -16.58 5.70 6.72
CA LEU A 321 -16.45 4.25 6.62
C LEU A 321 -15.43 3.74 7.63
N ALA A 322 -15.85 2.98 8.63
CA ALA A 322 -14.96 2.36 9.59
C ALA A 322 -14.43 1.03 9.03
N LEU A 323 -13.12 0.87 9.00
CA LEU A 323 -12.44 -0.38 8.67
C LEU A 323 -11.59 -0.82 9.85
N VAL A 324 -11.45 -2.13 10.01
CA VAL A 324 -10.56 -2.69 11.03
C VAL A 324 -9.14 -2.82 10.50
N ASN A 325 -8.17 -2.66 11.39
CA ASN A 325 -6.76 -2.88 11.14
C ASN A 325 -6.08 -3.43 12.41
N GLY A 326 -4.78 -3.66 12.39
CA GLY A 326 -3.98 -4.07 13.55
C GLY A 326 -2.83 -3.10 13.80
N HIS A 327 -2.43 -3.01 15.07
CA HIS A 327 -1.35 -2.15 15.52
C HIS A 327 -0.43 -2.87 16.50
N SER A 328 0.87 -2.72 16.30
CA SER A 328 1.90 -3.15 17.28
C SER A 328 2.53 -1.90 17.91
N TYR A 329 2.60 -1.87 19.23
CA TYR A 329 3.33 -0.83 19.94
C TYR A 329 4.64 -1.37 20.48
N LYS A 330 5.66 -0.53 20.58
CA LYS A 330 6.98 -0.93 21.09
C LYS A 330 6.91 -1.31 22.58
N GLU A 331 6.24 -0.49 23.38
CA GLU A 331 6.20 -0.61 24.84
C GLU A 331 4.90 -1.26 25.35
N LYS A 332 3.78 -1.03 24.70
CA LYS A 332 2.49 -1.58 25.10
C LYS A 332 2.20 -2.90 24.40
N LYS A 333 2.01 -3.96 25.17
CA LYS A 333 1.72 -5.30 24.65
C LYS A 333 0.37 -5.80 25.15
N SER A 334 -0.32 -6.56 24.29
CA SER A 334 -1.48 -7.35 24.68
C SER A 334 -1.08 -8.82 24.88
N THR A 335 -2.02 -9.65 25.29
CA THR A 335 -1.86 -11.11 25.37
C THR A 335 -2.26 -11.83 24.08
N ASN A 336 -2.59 -11.07 23.03
CA ASN A 336 -3.14 -11.58 21.80
C ASN A 336 -2.27 -11.22 20.60
N THR A 337 -2.21 -12.12 19.65
CA THR A 337 -1.79 -11.82 18.25
C THR A 337 -3.04 -11.50 17.43
N ASN A 338 -2.95 -10.55 16.54
CA ASN A 338 -3.98 -10.34 15.54
C ASN A 338 -3.38 -10.27 14.11
N LEU A 339 -4.18 -10.75 13.15
CA LEU A 339 -3.80 -10.77 11.73
C LEU A 339 -5.04 -10.63 10.86
N ALA A 340 -4.90 -10.08 9.66
CA ALA A 340 -5.96 -10.09 8.68
C ALA A 340 -6.05 -11.44 7.98
N ILE A 341 -7.26 -11.91 7.69
CA ILE A 341 -7.54 -12.99 6.75
C ILE A 341 -8.38 -12.40 5.63
N LEU A 342 -7.82 -12.36 4.42
CA LEU A 342 -8.36 -11.65 3.29
C LEU A 342 -8.60 -12.58 2.12
N VAL A 343 -9.78 -12.49 1.51
CA VAL A 343 -10.17 -13.18 0.28
C VAL A 343 -10.06 -12.21 -0.89
N SER A 344 -9.34 -12.60 -1.93
CA SER A 344 -9.15 -11.77 -3.12
C SER A 344 -10.29 -11.98 -4.11
N HIS A 345 -11.05 -10.92 -4.37
CA HIS A 345 -12.17 -10.93 -5.31
C HIS A 345 -11.76 -10.36 -6.67
N ASN A 346 -11.93 -11.19 -7.70
CA ASN A 346 -11.79 -10.79 -9.09
C ASN A 346 -13.17 -10.74 -9.72
N PHE A 347 -13.49 -9.63 -10.35
CA PHE A 347 -14.75 -9.46 -11.04
C PHE A 347 -14.55 -9.47 -12.55
N THR A 348 -15.55 -9.99 -13.26
CA THR A 348 -15.58 -10.07 -14.72
C THR A 348 -16.73 -9.24 -15.25
N TYR A 349 -16.63 -8.90 -16.55
CA TYR A 349 -17.73 -8.25 -17.26
C TYR A 349 -19.09 -8.90 -16.94
N PRO A 350 -20.16 -8.11 -16.73
CA PRO A 350 -20.24 -6.65 -16.91
C PRO A 350 -19.78 -5.80 -15.72
N PHE A 351 -19.46 -6.40 -14.57
CA PHE A 351 -19.10 -5.66 -13.38
C PHE A 351 -17.59 -5.28 -13.37
N ASN A 352 -17.32 -3.98 -13.21
CA ASN A 352 -15.97 -3.43 -13.28
C ASN A 352 -15.65 -2.43 -12.16
N LYS A 353 -16.42 -2.44 -11.05
CA LYS A 353 -16.29 -1.50 -9.93
C LYS A 353 -15.97 -2.20 -8.60
N PRO A 354 -14.85 -2.94 -8.49
CA PRO A 354 -14.52 -3.72 -7.28
C PRO A 354 -14.38 -2.85 -6.03
N ILE A 355 -13.92 -1.60 -6.15
CA ILE A 355 -13.81 -0.66 -5.03
C ILE A 355 -15.19 -0.33 -4.48
N ASP A 356 -16.17 -0.05 -5.35
CA ASP A 356 -17.54 0.26 -4.91
C ASP A 356 -18.21 -0.95 -4.26
N TYR A 357 -17.93 -2.16 -4.76
CA TYR A 357 -18.38 -3.39 -4.13
C TYR A 357 -17.83 -3.51 -2.69
N GLY A 358 -16.52 -3.35 -2.52
CA GLY A 358 -15.90 -3.39 -1.19
C GLY A 358 -16.46 -2.30 -0.26
N ARG A 359 -16.68 -1.07 -0.78
CA ARG A 359 -17.30 0.01 0.00
C ARG A 359 -18.73 -0.36 0.45
N ASN A 360 -19.52 -1.00 -0.40
CA ASN A 360 -20.87 -1.44 -0.06
C ASN A 360 -20.85 -2.52 1.03
N VAL A 361 -19.98 -3.50 0.92
CA VAL A 361 -19.78 -4.50 1.99
C VAL A 361 -19.41 -3.83 3.32
N ALA A 362 -18.46 -2.89 3.30
CA ALA A 362 -18.06 -2.17 4.50
C ALA A 362 -19.23 -1.33 5.08
N ARG A 363 -19.98 -0.65 4.23
CA ARG A 363 -21.14 0.16 4.65
C ARG A 363 -22.19 -0.70 5.34
N ASN A 364 -22.55 -1.84 4.75
CA ASN A 364 -23.53 -2.77 5.33
C ASN A 364 -23.07 -3.30 6.69
N LEU A 365 -21.79 -3.65 6.85
CA LEU A 365 -21.24 -4.07 8.13
C LEU A 365 -21.25 -2.93 9.17
N ASN A 366 -20.92 -1.70 8.74
CA ASN A 366 -20.97 -0.54 9.63
C ASN A 366 -22.41 -0.19 10.04
N GLU A 367 -23.41 -0.35 9.18
CA GLU A 367 -24.83 -0.15 9.54
C GLU A 367 -25.24 -1.12 10.66
N LEU A 368 -24.86 -2.41 10.54
CA LEU A 368 -25.13 -3.41 11.59
C LEU A 368 -24.41 -3.10 12.92
N GLY A 369 -23.26 -2.41 12.87
CA GLY A 369 -22.49 -1.97 14.02
C GLY A 369 -22.78 -0.54 14.48
N ALA A 370 -23.85 0.11 13.96
CA ALA A 370 -24.17 1.53 14.23
C ALA A 370 -22.94 2.46 14.02
N GLY A 371 -22.21 2.25 12.94
CA GLY A 371 -21.00 3.00 12.55
C GLY A 371 -19.70 2.46 13.15
N ASN A 372 -19.75 1.36 13.92
CA ASN A 372 -18.59 0.73 14.54
C ASN A 372 -18.18 -0.57 13.84
N ILE A 373 -17.04 -1.11 14.24
CA ILE A 373 -16.57 -2.43 13.84
C ILE A 373 -17.39 -3.51 14.55
N LEU A 374 -17.82 -4.53 13.80
CA LEU A 374 -18.45 -5.72 14.38
C LEU A 374 -17.39 -6.68 14.91
N VAL A 375 -17.71 -7.39 16.01
CA VAL A 375 -16.94 -8.51 16.53
C VAL A 375 -17.85 -9.72 16.71
N GLN A 376 -17.34 -10.91 16.31
CA GLN A 376 -18.04 -12.18 16.45
C GLN A 376 -17.07 -13.28 16.84
N ARG A 377 -17.49 -14.18 17.74
CA ARG A 377 -16.72 -15.37 18.12
C ARG A 377 -16.79 -16.42 17.02
N LEU A 378 -15.68 -17.10 16.77
CA LEU A 378 -15.63 -18.17 15.76
C LEU A 378 -16.65 -19.28 16.07
N GLY A 379 -16.76 -19.68 17.33
CA GLY A 379 -17.71 -20.72 17.78
C GLY A 379 -19.17 -20.35 17.56
N ASP A 380 -19.52 -19.07 17.59
CA ASP A 380 -20.88 -18.60 17.32
C ASP A 380 -21.20 -18.62 15.83
N ILE A 381 -20.22 -18.27 14.98
CA ILE A 381 -20.34 -18.42 13.52
C ILE A 381 -20.60 -19.89 13.14
N TYR A 382 -19.85 -20.84 13.71
CA TYR A 382 -20.07 -22.27 13.44
C TYR A 382 -21.45 -22.76 13.88
N ARG A 383 -22.06 -22.13 14.89
CA ARG A 383 -23.42 -22.42 15.34
C ARG A 383 -24.50 -21.64 14.58
N GLY A 384 -24.13 -20.80 13.61
CA GLY A 384 -25.05 -19.98 12.84
C GLY A 384 -25.78 -18.93 13.67
N LYS A 385 -25.11 -18.35 14.69
CA LYS A 385 -25.71 -17.33 15.57
C LYS A 385 -24.79 -16.13 15.77
N ARG A 386 -25.40 -14.99 16.08
CA ARG A 386 -24.68 -13.78 16.48
C ARG A 386 -23.95 -13.99 17.82
N THR A 387 -22.90 -13.23 18.06
CA THR A 387 -22.31 -13.10 19.40
C THR A 387 -23.05 -12.03 20.20
N TRP A 388 -23.30 -12.31 21.48
CA TRP A 388 -23.87 -11.38 22.44
C TRP A 388 -22.80 -10.85 23.39
N GLU A 389 -23.08 -9.72 24.05
CA GLU A 389 -22.12 -9.09 24.97
C GLU A 389 -21.75 -9.99 26.15
N GLU A 390 -22.73 -10.76 26.66
CA GLU A 390 -22.53 -11.72 27.75
C GLU A 390 -21.60 -12.88 27.37
N GLU A 391 -21.61 -13.27 26.08
CA GLU A 391 -20.71 -14.29 25.53
C GLU A 391 -19.28 -13.77 25.42
N LEU A 392 -19.11 -12.52 25.02
CA LEU A 392 -17.78 -11.88 25.00
C LEU A 392 -17.19 -11.68 26.40
N LYS A 393 -18.03 -11.35 27.40
CA LYS A 393 -17.57 -11.20 28.79
C LYS A 393 -17.05 -12.53 29.40
N ARG A 394 -17.52 -13.67 28.91
CA ARG A 394 -17.10 -15.01 29.35
C ARG A 394 -16.06 -15.64 28.46
N ASN A 395 -15.67 -14.95 27.36
CA ASN A 395 -14.75 -15.48 26.39
C ASN A 395 -13.33 -15.53 26.95
N THR A 396 -12.55 -16.54 26.56
CA THR A 396 -11.14 -16.65 26.95
C THR A 396 -10.24 -15.66 26.23
N VAL A 397 -10.58 -15.30 24.99
CA VAL A 397 -9.90 -14.24 24.23
C VAL A 397 -10.56 -12.90 24.54
N ILE A 398 -9.86 -12.02 25.22
CA ILE A 398 -10.36 -10.69 25.60
C ILE A 398 -10.19 -9.74 24.43
N PRO A 399 -11.27 -9.13 23.89
CA PRO A 399 -11.18 -8.18 22.78
C PRO A 399 -10.25 -7.01 23.07
N THR A 400 -9.27 -6.77 22.21
CA THR A 400 -8.38 -5.59 22.34
C THR A 400 -9.00 -4.32 21.78
N LEU A 401 -9.90 -4.39 20.80
CA LEU A 401 -10.71 -3.27 20.34
C LEU A 401 -11.98 -3.13 21.18
N LYS A 402 -11.90 -2.33 22.24
CA LYS A 402 -13.00 -2.14 23.20
C LYS A 402 -14.27 -1.50 22.64
N SER A 403 -14.16 -0.79 21.53
CA SER A 403 -15.29 -0.14 20.85
C SER A 403 -15.99 -1.04 19.82
N ALA A 404 -15.51 -2.27 19.61
CA ALA A 404 -16.17 -3.21 18.71
C ALA A 404 -17.51 -3.67 19.27
N VAL A 405 -18.52 -3.80 18.42
CA VAL A 405 -19.89 -4.16 18.78
C VAL A 405 -20.10 -5.65 18.50
N PRO A 406 -20.54 -6.45 19.49
CA PRO A 406 -20.87 -7.85 19.24
C PRO A 406 -22.06 -7.96 18.27
N GLY A 407 -21.91 -8.84 17.28
CA GLY A 407 -22.93 -8.96 16.24
C GLY A 407 -22.78 -10.22 15.40
N ASP A 408 -23.34 -10.17 14.21
CA ASP A 408 -23.22 -11.21 13.19
C ASP A 408 -22.63 -10.65 11.91
N ILE A 409 -21.38 -11.00 11.64
CA ILE A 409 -20.63 -10.59 10.45
C ILE A 409 -21.19 -11.26 9.19
N THR A 410 -21.80 -12.42 9.32
CA THR A 410 -22.27 -13.24 8.19
C THR A 410 -23.42 -12.59 7.41
N TYR A 411 -24.14 -11.65 8.04
CA TYR A 411 -25.23 -10.91 7.37
C TYR A 411 -24.75 -10.05 6.18
N ALA A 412 -23.51 -9.59 6.20
CA ALA A 412 -23.07 -8.59 5.21
C ALA A 412 -21.75 -8.92 4.50
N ILE A 413 -20.91 -9.83 5.03
CA ILE A 413 -19.62 -10.14 4.41
C ILE A 413 -19.76 -10.99 3.13
N GLY A 414 -20.90 -11.62 2.91
CA GLY A 414 -21.17 -12.50 1.79
C GLY A 414 -20.79 -13.96 2.08
N TYR A 415 -21.71 -14.88 1.72
CA TYR A 415 -21.59 -16.30 2.00
C TYR A 415 -20.30 -16.93 1.46
N ARG A 416 -19.95 -16.63 0.18
CA ARG A 416 -18.74 -17.15 -0.47
C ARG A 416 -17.47 -16.71 0.28
N THR A 417 -17.35 -15.43 0.59
CA THR A 417 -16.21 -14.87 1.32
C THR A 417 -16.07 -15.49 2.70
N MET A 418 -17.18 -15.61 3.44
CA MET A 418 -17.15 -16.22 4.79
C MET A 418 -16.79 -17.70 4.71
N THR A 419 -17.31 -18.44 3.73
CA THR A 419 -16.96 -19.86 3.53
C THR A 419 -15.46 -20.03 3.30
N ASP A 420 -14.87 -19.23 2.41
CA ASP A 420 -13.42 -19.29 2.13
C ASP A 420 -12.59 -18.95 3.38
N ILE A 421 -13.01 -17.96 4.17
CA ILE A 421 -12.35 -17.61 5.45
C ILE A 421 -12.41 -18.78 6.43
N LEU A 422 -13.57 -19.41 6.63
CA LEU A 422 -13.75 -20.48 7.59
C LEU A 422 -12.98 -21.74 7.18
N GLU A 423 -12.98 -22.10 5.91
CA GLU A 423 -12.18 -23.22 5.40
C GLU A 423 -10.68 -22.96 5.52
N PHE A 424 -10.25 -21.71 5.29
CA PHE A 424 -8.86 -21.32 5.54
C PHE A 424 -8.47 -21.43 7.01
N ILE A 425 -9.33 -20.97 7.95
CA ILE A 425 -9.12 -21.10 9.39
C ILE A 425 -8.99 -22.59 9.79
N LYS A 426 -9.86 -23.47 9.28
CA LYS A 426 -9.78 -24.91 9.53
C LYS A 426 -8.48 -25.54 9.01
N SER A 427 -8.04 -25.13 7.82
CA SER A 427 -6.78 -25.60 7.26
C SER A 427 -5.57 -25.08 8.05
N MET A 428 -5.62 -23.84 8.51
CA MET A 428 -4.59 -23.25 9.37
C MET A 428 -4.49 -23.95 10.73
N ASP A 429 -5.61 -24.44 11.29
CA ASP A 429 -5.62 -25.18 12.56
C ASP A 429 -4.78 -26.46 12.53
N LYS A 430 -4.71 -27.11 11.36
CA LYS A 430 -3.85 -28.29 11.16
C LYS A 430 -2.36 -27.93 11.06
N ILE A 431 -2.04 -26.66 10.80
CA ILE A 431 -0.68 -26.15 10.75
C ILE A 431 -0.26 -25.60 12.11
N VAL A 432 -1.17 -24.85 12.73
CA VAL A 432 -1.01 -24.15 14.02
C VAL A 432 -2.19 -24.55 14.91
N GLU A 433 -1.97 -25.51 15.80
CA GLU A 433 -3.01 -26.04 16.69
C GLU A 433 -3.64 -24.93 17.56
N GLY A 434 -4.96 -24.89 17.60
CA GLY A 434 -5.75 -23.85 18.27
C GLY A 434 -6.08 -22.64 17.40
N PHE A 435 -5.62 -22.61 16.15
CA PHE A 435 -5.98 -21.52 15.22
C PHE A 435 -7.49 -21.47 14.94
N ALA A 436 -8.22 -22.58 15.03
CA ALA A 436 -9.69 -22.65 14.93
C ALA A 436 -10.40 -22.75 16.29
N ASN A 437 -9.78 -22.26 17.38
CA ASN A 437 -10.42 -22.25 18.68
C ASN A 437 -11.74 -21.45 18.65
N PRO A 438 -12.85 -21.98 19.17
CA PRO A 438 -14.16 -21.31 19.19
C PRO A 438 -14.19 -19.92 19.84
N ASP A 439 -13.26 -19.63 20.74
CA ASP A 439 -13.16 -18.36 21.45
C ASP A 439 -12.36 -17.31 20.69
N ASN A 440 -11.71 -17.66 19.57
CA ASN A 440 -11.03 -16.69 18.74
C ASN A 440 -12.04 -15.70 18.14
N LEU A 441 -11.60 -14.46 17.92
CA LEU A 441 -12.46 -13.34 17.55
C LEU A 441 -12.24 -12.91 16.12
N LEU A 442 -13.33 -12.67 15.42
CA LEU A 442 -13.36 -12.08 14.08
C LEU A 442 -13.91 -10.66 14.15
N TYR A 443 -13.21 -9.72 13.59
CA TYR A 443 -13.65 -8.32 13.45
C TYR A 443 -13.83 -7.97 11.97
N ALA A 444 -14.90 -7.28 11.63
CA ALA A 444 -15.18 -6.87 10.26
C ALA A 444 -15.77 -5.44 10.18
N PRO A 445 -15.55 -4.75 9.05
CA PRO A 445 -14.86 -5.19 7.84
C PRO A 445 -13.34 -4.92 7.84
N GLU A 446 -12.52 -5.85 7.36
CA GLU A 446 -11.19 -5.55 6.88
C GLU A 446 -11.18 -5.60 5.36
N ILE A 447 -10.86 -4.48 4.71
CA ILE A 447 -10.87 -4.39 3.25
C ILE A 447 -9.58 -3.73 2.79
N LYS A 448 -8.98 -4.30 1.75
CA LYS A 448 -7.85 -3.68 1.06
C LYS A 448 -8.30 -3.32 -0.35
N PHE A 449 -8.41 -2.02 -0.58
CA PHE A 449 -8.67 -1.47 -1.90
C PHE A 449 -7.36 -1.40 -2.66
N TYR A 450 -7.35 -1.93 -3.88
CA TYR A 450 -6.22 -1.81 -4.77
C TYR A 450 -6.55 -0.85 -5.89
N SER A 451 -5.55 -0.07 -6.29
CA SER A 451 -5.66 0.81 -7.44
C SER A 451 -5.98 0.01 -8.69
N ASN A 452 -6.67 0.62 -9.64
CA ASN A 452 -6.74 0.10 -10.99
C ASN A 452 -5.32 -0.12 -11.52
N GLN A 453 -5.11 -1.23 -12.20
CA GLN A 453 -3.84 -1.51 -12.84
C GLN A 453 -3.85 -0.87 -14.22
N LEU A 454 -2.97 0.10 -14.44
CA LEU A 454 -2.76 0.66 -15.76
C LEU A 454 -2.25 -0.43 -16.72
N ILE A 455 -2.76 -0.43 -17.95
CA ILE A 455 -2.23 -1.26 -19.02
C ILE A 455 -1.01 -0.54 -19.57
N ILE A 456 0.16 -1.10 -19.32
CA ILE A 456 1.45 -0.57 -19.73
C ILE A 456 2.21 -1.61 -20.54
N ASN A 457 3.15 -1.14 -21.37
CA ASN A 457 4.09 -2.01 -22.08
C ASN A 457 5.34 -2.31 -21.21
N ASP A 458 6.29 -3.07 -21.73
CA ASP A 458 7.53 -3.45 -21.03
C ASP A 458 8.43 -2.25 -20.67
N ASN A 459 8.24 -1.11 -21.31
CA ASN A 459 8.90 0.17 -21.00
C ASN A 459 8.13 1.01 -19.98
N PHE A 460 7.02 0.48 -19.43
CA PHE A 460 6.11 1.15 -18.50
C PHE A 460 5.30 2.29 -19.10
N GLU A 461 5.24 2.40 -20.43
CA GLU A 461 4.45 3.38 -21.14
C GLU A 461 2.98 2.93 -21.22
N THR A 462 2.06 3.86 -21.00
CA THR A 462 0.61 3.64 -21.05
C THR A 462 0.10 3.62 -22.50
N SER A 463 -1.23 3.60 -22.69
CA SER A 463 -1.83 3.79 -24.01
C SER A 463 -1.66 5.19 -24.58
N VAL A 464 -1.14 6.14 -23.81
CA VAL A 464 -0.82 7.51 -24.22
C VAL A 464 0.69 7.63 -24.37
N LYS A 465 1.15 8.04 -25.54
CA LYS A 465 2.58 8.20 -25.84
C LYS A 465 3.24 9.22 -24.92
N GLY A 466 4.40 8.87 -24.36
CA GLY A 466 5.16 9.71 -23.43
C GLY A 466 4.61 9.72 -21.99
N LEU A 467 3.50 9.03 -21.72
CA LEU A 467 2.92 8.88 -20.38
C LEU A 467 3.24 7.50 -19.80
N TYR A 468 3.94 7.49 -18.68
CA TYR A 468 4.43 6.28 -18.01
C TYR A 468 3.80 6.11 -16.62
N SER A 469 3.84 4.90 -16.07
CA SER A 469 3.38 4.63 -14.70
C SER A 469 4.32 3.70 -13.96
N ILE A 470 4.61 4.04 -12.69
CA ILE A 470 5.44 3.24 -11.77
C ILE A 470 4.84 3.24 -10.36
N GLY A 471 5.36 2.36 -9.52
CA GLY A 471 4.98 2.31 -8.11
C GLY A 471 3.60 1.71 -7.86
N ASP A 472 3.15 1.86 -6.61
CA ASP A 472 1.92 1.20 -6.11
C ASP A 472 0.63 1.78 -6.70
N GLY A 473 0.64 3.06 -7.09
CA GLY A 473 -0.54 3.76 -7.60
C GLY A 473 -1.05 3.22 -8.93
N GLY A 474 -0.13 2.83 -9.82
CA GLY A 474 -0.44 2.19 -11.11
C GLY A 474 -0.71 0.69 -11.00
N GLY A 475 -0.68 0.11 -9.80
CA GLY A 475 -0.96 -1.31 -9.55
C GLY A 475 0.20 -2.27 -9.86
N MET A 476 1.38 -1.74 -10.25
CA MET A 476 2.54 -2.55 -10.64
C MET A 476 3.32 -3.11 -9.45
N THR A 477 3.47 -2.33 -8.39
CA THR A 477 4.30 -2.71 -7.24
C THR A 477 3.51 -2.70 -5.94
N ARG A 478 4.10 -3.28 -4.89
CA ARG A 478 3.60 -3.20 -3.52
C ARG A 478 4.77 -3.16 -2.54
N GLY A 479 4.82 -2.08 -1.76
CA GLY A 479 5.83 -1.86 -0.72
C GLY A 479 7.06 -1.10 -1.22
N LEU A 480 7.85 -0.65 -0.25
CA LEU A 480 8.96 0.30 -0.46
C LEU A 480 9.99 -0.22 -1.45
N MET A 481 10.44 -1.47 -1.27
CA MET A 481 11.49 -2.07 -2.08
C MET A 481 11.09 -2.16 -3.56
N MET A 482 9.89 -2.70 -3.82
CA MET A 482 9.42 -2.87 -5.20
C MET A 482 9.11 -1.53 -5.87
N ALA A 483 8.60 -0.55 -5.11
CA ALA A 483 8.41 0.81 -5.62
C ALA A 483 9.76 1.42 -6.00
N SER A 484 10.80 1.29 -5.16
CA SER A 484 12.16 1.75 -5.46
C SER A 484 12.74 1.07 -6.71
N ALA A 485 12.61 -0.26 -6.80
CA ALA A 485 13.05 -1.04 -7.96
C ALA A 485 12.38 -0.59 -9.27
N SER A 486 11.07 -0.29 -9.24
CA SER A 486 10.35 0.23 -10.41
C SER A 486 10.85 1.60 -10.85
N GLY A 487 11.23 2.46 -9.90
CA GLY A 487 11.82 3.77 -10.17
C GLY A 487 13.19 3.67 -10.87
N ILE A 488 14.05 2.81 -10.36
CA ILE A 488 15.36 2.52 -10.96
C ILE A 488 15.20 2.04 -12.42
N GLN A 489 14.31 1.07 -12.64
CA GLN A 489 14.08 0.56 -13.99
C GLN A 489 13.50 1.63 -14.91
N MET A 490 12.57 2.46 -14.43
CA MET A 490 12.00 3.55 -15.21
C MET A 490 13.08 4.56 -15.64
N ALA A 491 14.01 4.91 -14.75
CA ALA A 491 15.13 5.78 -15.10
C ALA A 491 15.97 5.21 -16.26
N ARG A 492 16.18 3.90 -16.25
CA ARG A 492 16.91 3.19 -17.33
C ARG A 492 16.10 3.15 -18.63
N ASN A 493 14.77 3.07 -18.56
CA ASN A 493 13.89 3.11 -19.73
C ASN A 493 13.76 4.53 -20.32
N LEU A 494 13.97 5.58 -19.52
CA LEU A 494 13.96 6.98 -19.98
C LEU A 494 15.24 7.40 -20.72
N ASN A 495 16.16 6.49 -20.80
CA ASN A 495 17.51 6.72 -21.33
C ASN A 495 17.58 6.83 -22.84
#